data_5ce352e4c1927d3592baa88379089e82
#
_entry.id   5ce352e4c1927d3592baa88379089e82
#
_cell.length_a   1.000
_cell.length_b   1.000
_cell.length_c   1.000
_cell.angle_alpha   90.00
_cell.angle_beta   90.00
_cell.angle_gamma   90.00
#
_symmetry.space_group_name_H-M   'P 1'
#
loop_
_entity.id
_entity.type
_entity.pdbx_description
1 polymer ?
#
loop_
_entity_poly.entity_id
_entity_poly.type
_entity_poly.pdbx_seq_one_letter_code
_entity_poly.pdbx_strand_id
1 'polypeptide(L)'
;MFRRRKDKQKIKKFIDDQINSSTKLDIEQLDTLAVEYKLVDFTTKYLSKQLGIHFLKMLTLFIEDQVINDDEKLQFDNELNRFGLTKKDYPKYHFVEEYHGYYKLMTNDLQPIDCDINLKRGEECYYTSPCVWNEFRRITKGVQYAGPQVRIKIAKGVYYRIGQYNGRRITSDEMTLIDEGQIYITNKRVIFMGAFGNKSITLDKIFTLEEYSDGIYIQKETGKSPYLNGLTYQRNCNIILSRVLNK
;
A
#
# COMPACT_ATOMS: atom_id res chain seq x y z
N MET A 1 16.49 -44.91 -13.00
CA MET A 1 16.40 -43.48 -13.35
C MET A 1 15.06 -43.10 -14.01
N PHE A 2 14.60 -43.81 -15.01
CA PHE A 2 13.32 -43.54 -15.73
C PHE A 2 12.05 -43.61 -14.87
N ARG A 3 11.93 -44.54 -13.94
CA ARG A 3 10.76 -44.71 -13.07
C ARG A 3 10.58 -43.48 -12.18
N ARG A 4 11.63 -43.00 -11.50
CA ARG A 4 11.61 -41.82 -10.64
C ARG A 4 11.22 -40.53 -11.36
N ARG A 5 11.55 -40.41 -12.64
CA ARG A 5 11.14 -39.28 -13.50
C ARG A 5 9.63 -39.31 -13.81
N LYS A 6 9.06 -40.50 -14.09
CA LYS A 6 7.63 -40.68 -14.31
C LYS A 6 6.84 -40.38 -13.02
N ASP A 7 7.31 -40.84 -11.87
CA ASP A 7 6.64 -40.60 -10.59
C ASP A 7 6.62 -39.11 -10.22
N LYS A 8 7.71 -38.41 -10.46
CA LYS A 8 7.73 -36.92 -10.32
C LYS A 8 6.72 -36.25 -11.25
N GLN A 9 6.55 -36.74 -12.49
CA GLN A 9 5.58 -36.18 -13.43
C GLN A 9 4.13 -36.40 -12.97
N LYS A 10 3.82 -37.55 -12.36
CA LYS A 10 2.50 -37.81 -11.78
C LYS A 10 2.16 -36.89 -10.65
N ILE A 11 3.11 -36.68 -9.70
CA ILE A 11 2.94 -35.75 -8.59
C ILE A 11 2.73 -34.31 -9.10
N LYS A 12 3.56 -33.86 -10.04
CA LYS A 12 3.39 -32.55 -10.65
C LYS A 12 2.02 -32.37 -11.27
N LYS A 13 1.61 -33.31 -12.10
CA LYS A 13 0.30 -33.28 -12.76
C LYS A 13 -0.82 -33.21 -11.72
N PHE A 14 -0.78 -34.05 -10.69
CA PHE A 14 -1.77 -34.04 -9.62
C PHE A 14 -1.85 -32.64 -8.94
N ILE A 15 -0.72 -32.06 -8.54
CA ILE A 15 -0.66 -30.74 -7.90
C ILE A 15 -1.20 -29.65 -8.85
N ASP A 16 -0.76 -29.66 -10.11
CA ASP A 16 -1.16 -28.67 -11.11
C ASP A 16 -2.66 -28.76 -11.40
N ASP A 17 -3.21 -29.98 -11.53
CA ASP A 17 -4.65 -30.23 -11.72
C ASP A 17 -5.47 -29.75 -10.50
N GLN A 18 -4.99 -30.01 -9.27
CA GLN A 18 -5.65 -29.56 -8.05
C GLN A 18 -5.63 -28.03 -7.90
N ILE A 19 -4.52 -27.38 -8.23
CA ILE A 19 -4.41 -25.90 -8.16
C ILE A 19 -5.35 -25.25 -9.19
N ASN A 20 -5.50 -25.85 -10.38
CA ASN A 20 -6.37 -25.34 -11.43
C ASN A 20 -7.84 -25.76 -11.28
N SER A 21 -8.16 -26.64 -10.33
CA SER A 21 -9.53 -27.03 -10.01
C SER A 21 -10.18 -26.03 -9.05
N SER A 22 -11.51 -26.07 -8.95
CA SER A 22 -12.26 -25.30 -7.94
C SER A 22 -12.50 -26.10 -6.64
N THR A 23 -11.92 -27.29 -6.53
CA THR A 23 -12.11 -28.16 -5.37
C THR A 23 -11.03 -27.94 -4.32
N LYS A 24 -11.32 -28.34 -3.09
CA LYS A 24 -10.33 -28.31 -1.99
C LYS A 24 -9.16 -29.24 -2.33
N LEU A 25 -7.95 -28.81 -2.00
CA LEU A 25 -6.74 -29.61 -2.18
C LEU A 25 -6.84 -30.91 -1.36
N ASP A 26 -6.72 -32.04 -2.03
CA ASP A 26 -6.67 -33.36 -1.37
C ASP A 26 -5.25 -33.66 -0.87
N ILE A 27 -4.98 -33.16 0.34
CA ILE A 27 -3.67 -33.31 1.00
C ILE A 27 -3.42 -34.79 1.32
N GLU A 28 -4.44 -35.54 1.75
CA GLU A 28 -4.29 -36.95 2.14
C GLU A 28 -3.85 -37.82 0.95
N GLN A 29 -4.49 -37.60 -0.19
CA GLN A 29 -4.11 -38.31 -1.43
C GLN A 29 -2.72 -37.88 -1.89
N LEU A 30 -2.38 -36.60 -1.77
CA LEU A 30 -1.06 -36.09 -2.13
C LEU A 30 0.04 -36.70 -1.26
N ASP A 31 -0.18 -36.77 0.03
CA ASP A 31 0.77 -37.36 1.01
C ASP A 31 0.94 -38.85 0.76
N THR A 32 -0.16 -39.56 0.49
CA THR A 32 -0.12 -40.97 0.12
C THR A 32 0.76 -41.21 -1.10
N LEU A 33 0.56 -40.46 -2.18
CA LEU A 33 1.39 -40.52 -3.38
C LEU A 33 2.86 -40.16 -3.11
N ALA A 34 3.10 -39.16 -2.28
CA ALA A 34 4.44 -38.71 -1.93
C ALA A 34 5.23 -39.79 -1.18
N VAL A 35 4.58 -40.49 -0.26
CA VAL A 35 5.16 -41.60 0.52
C VAL A 35 5.37 -42.83 -0.38
N GLU A 36 4.35 -43.24 -1.17
CA GLU A 36 4.43 -44.37 -2.11
C GLU A 36 5.63 -44.25 -3.06
N TYR A 37 5.83 -43.04 -3.60
CA TYR A 37 6.92 -42.77 -4.55
C TYR A 37 8.24 -42.40 -3.91
N LYS A 38 8.30 -42.28 -2.57
CA LYS A 38 9.48 -41.81 -1.81
C LYS A 38 9.96 -40.42 -2.30
N LEU A 39 9.03 -39.51 -2.49
CA LEU A 39 9.24 -38.16 -3.05
C LEU A 39 8.71 -37.04 -2.16
N VAL A 40 8.61 -37.25 -0.84
CA VAL A 40 8.03 -36.28 0.12
C VAL A 40 8.65 -34.88 -0.01
N ASP A 41 9.99 -34.77 0.09
CA ASP A 41 10.70 -33.48 -0.04
C ASP A 41 10.43 -32.78 -1.39
N PHE A 42 10.39 -33.59 -2.46
CA PHE A 42 10.09 -33.04 -3.79
C PHE A 42 8.66 -32.51 -3.87
N THR A 43 7.71 -33.25 -3.33
CA THR A 43 6.28 -32.92 -3.32
C THR A 43 6.06 -31.61 -2.55
N THR A 44 6.60 -31.50 -1.33
CA THR A 44 6.49 -30.29 -0.50
C THR A 44 7.07 -29.07 -1.20
N LYS A 45 8.29 -29.20 -1.76
CA LYS A 45 8.95 -28.07 -2.46
C LYS A 45 8.18 -27.65 -3.72
N TYR A 46 7.66 -28.63 -4.46
CA TYR A 46 6.92 -28.34 -5.69
C TYR A 46 5.57 -27.69 -5.39
N LEU A 47 4.83 -28.22 -4.40
CA LEU A 47 3.55 -27.64 -3.95
C LEU A 47 3.74 -26.19 -3.47
N SER A 48 4.68 -25.95 -2.56
CA SER A 48 4.97 -24.59 -2.06
C SER A 48 5.30 -23.62 -3.19
N LYS A 49 6.08 -24.08 -4.18
CA LYS A 49 6.39 -23.24 -5.35
C LYS A 49 5.16 -22.91 -6.17
N GLN A 50 4.30 -23.89 -6.46
CA GLN A 50 3.11 -23.68 -7.28
C GLN A 50 2.06 -22.82 -6.57
N LEU A 51 1.84 -23.04 -5.27
CA LEU A 51 1.00 -22.18 -4.45
C LEU A 51 1.52 -20.74 -4.42
N GLY A 52 2.84 -20.55 -4.26
CA GLY A 52 3.45 -19.22 -4.31
C GLY A 52 3.20 -18.51 -5.65
N ILE A 53 3.27 -19.23 -6.77
CA ILE A 53 2.96 -18.67 -8.09
C ILE A 53 1.47 -18.33 -8.21
N HIS A 54 0.58 -19.20 -7.74
CA HIS A 54 -0.85 -19.03 -7.79
C HIS A 54 -1.31 -17.78 -7.04
N PHE A 55 -0.91 -17.66 -5.76
CA PHE A 55 -1.24 -16.49 -4.94
C PHE A 55 -0.59 -15.19 -5.44
N LEU A 56 0.63 -15.29 -6.00
CA LEU A 56 1.26 -14.10 -6.58
C LEU A 56 0.49 -13.60 -7.81
N LYS A 57 -0.03 -14.50 -8.65
CA LYS A 57 -0.89 -14.11 -9.77
C LYS A 57 -2.17 -13.43 -9.30
N MET A 58 -2.85 -14.01 -8.31
CA MET A 58 -4.05 -13.40 -7.73
C MET A 58 -3.75 -11.99 -7.20
N LEU A 59 -2.71 -11.87 -6.38
CA LEU A 59 -2.31 -10.59 -5.81
C LEU A 59 -1.97 -9.57 -6.90
N THR A 60 -1.27 -9.97 -7.96
CA THR A 60 -0.93 -9.08 -9.08
C THR A 60 -2.18 -8.54 -9.78
N LEU A 61 -3.19 -9.38 -9.97
CA LEU A 61 -4.46 -8.97 -10.57
C LEU A 61 -5.23 -8.01 -9.66
N PHE A 62 -5.34 -8.34 -8.37
CA PHE A 62 -6.10 -7.54 -7.41
C PHE A 62 -5.51 -6.16 -7.16
N ILE A 63 -4.18 -6.01 -7.20
CA ILE A 63 -3.53 -4.71 -7.00
C ILE A 63 -3.30 -3.92 -8.29
N GLU A 64 -3.91 -4.31 -9.41
CA GLU A 64 -3.76 -3.60 -10.68
C GLU A 64 -4.28 -2.16 -10.57
N ASP A 65 -5.39 -1.94 -9.87
CA ASP A 65 -5.93 -0.63 -9.52
C ASP A 65 -5.36 -0.08 -8.18
N GLN A 66 -4.42 -0.82 -7.56
CA GLN A 66 -3.69 -0.51 -6.32
C GLN A 66 -4.55 -0.47 -5.05
N VAL A 67 -5.69 -1.11 -5.07
CA VAL A 67 -6.52 -1.40 -3.91
C VAL A 67 -6.97 -2.85 -3.96
N ILE A 68 -7.37 -3.40 -2.82
CA ILE A 68 -8.06 -4.68 -2.73
C ILE A 68 -9.42 -4.42 -2.09
N ASN A 69 -10.49 -4.65 -2.83
CA ASN A 69 -11.85 -4.49 -2.35
C ASN A 69 -12.32 -5.65 -1.46
N ASP A 70 -13.53 -5.57 -0.91
CA ASP A 70 -14.07 -6.59 -0.01
C ASP A 70 -14.21 -7.96 -0.70
N ASP A 71 -14.64 -7.98 -1.96
CA ASP A 71 -14.86 -9.21 -2.72
C ASP A 71 -13.54 -9.90 -3.06
N GLU A 72 -12.55 -9.14 -3.47
CA GLU A 72 -11.20 -9.64 -3.77
C GLU A 72 -10.51 -10.19 -2.51
N LYS A 73 -10.64 -9.48 -1.39
CA LYS A 73 -10.14 -9.96 -0.10
C LYS A 73 -10.82 -11.27 0.30
N LEU A 74 -12.15 -11.33 0.17
CA LEU A 74 -12.91 -12.55 0.45
C LEU A 74 -12.49 -13.70 -0.47
N GLN A 75 -12.30 -13.41 -1.76
CA GLN A 75 -11.80 -14.40 -2.73
C GLN A 75 -10.42 -14.93 -2.34
N PHE A 76 -9.52 -14.04 -1.91
CA PHE A 76 -8.18 -14.45 -1.45
C PHE A 76 -8.25 -15.33 -0.19
N ASP A 77 -9.07 -14.95 0.78
CA ASP A 77 -9.28 -15.71 2.02
C ASP A 77 -9.90 -17.10 1.74
N ASN A 78 -10.86 -17.16 0.83
CA ASN A 78 -11.47 -18.43 0.39
C ASN A 78 -10.44 -19.33 -0.29
N GLU A 79 -9.55 -18.76 -1.08
CA GLU A 79 -8.49 -19.50 -1.76
C GLU A 79 -7.44 -20.05 -0.78
N LEU A 80 -7.06 -19.27 0.24
CA LEU A 80 -6.22 -19.80 1.33
C LEU A 80 -6.89 -20.99 2.01
N ASN A 81 -8.16 -20.87 2.37
CA ASN A 81 -8.92 -21.94 3.02
C ASN A 81 -9.04 -23.18 2.11
N ARG A 82 -9.21 -23.02 0.80
CA ARG A 82 -9.26 -24.12 -0.17
C ARG A 82 -7.99 -24.96 -0.15
N PHE A 83 -6.85 -24.32 0.07
CA PHE A 83 -5.55 -25.02 0.19
C PHE A 83 -5.21 -25.42 1.63
N GLY A 84 -6.10 -25.22 2.60
CA GLY A 84 -5.83 -25.51 4.01
C GLY A 84 -4.80 -24.59 4.63
N LEU A 85 -4.61 -23.39 4.04
CA LEU A 85 -3.66 -22.39 4.51
C LEU A 85 -4.35 -21.30 5.33
N THR A 86 -3.58 -20.67 6.20
CA THR A 86 -3.98 -19.47 6.93
C THR A 86 -3.12 -18.29 6.50
N LYS A 87 -3.48 -17.08 6.91
CA LYS A 87 -2.68 -15.88 6.65
C LYS A 87 -1.24 -15.99 7.19
N LYS A 88 -0.99 -16.80 8.22
CA LYS A 88 0.35 -17.05 8.79
C LYS A 88 1.21 -17.89 7.85
N ASP A 89 0.60 -18.77 7.07
CA ASP A 89 1.30 -19.65 6.14
C ASP A 89 1.67 -18.93 4.84
N TYR A 90 1.08 -17.75 4.60
CA TYR A 90 1.38 -16.91 3.43
C TYR A 90 1.99 -15.56 3.87
N PRO A 91 3.34 -15.45 3.90
CA PRO A 91 4.01 -14.23 4.41
C PRO A 91 3.63 -12.93 3.70
N LYS A 92 3.14 -13.00 2.46
CA LYS A 92 2.70 -11.83 1.70
C LYS A 92 1.26 -11.41 1.99
N TYR A 93 0.56 -12.08 2.90
CA TYR A 93 -0.82 -11.71 3.25
C TYR A 93 -0.92 -10.28 3.81
N HIS A 94 0.15 -9.76 4.41
CA HIS A 94 0.18 -8.37 4.87
C HIS A 94 -0.09 -7.36 3.75
N PHE A 95 0.29 -7.64 2.51
CA PHE A 95 -0.06 -6.78 1.37
C PHE A 95 -1.57 -6.78 1.09
N VAL A 96 -2.25 -7.92 1.28
CA VAL A 96 -3.71 -8.01 1.12
C VAL A 96 -4.39 -7.14 2.18
N GLU A 97 -3.95 -7.23 3.45
CA GLU A 97 -4.48 -6.41 4.54
C GLU A 97 -4.21 -4.92 4.33
N GLU A 98 -3.01 -4.57 3.89
CA GLU A 98 -2.60 -3.19 3.61
C GLU A 98 -3.46 -2.57 2.49
N TYR A 99 -3.55 -3.21 1.33
CA TYR A 99 -4.31 -2.69 0.18
C TYR A 99 -5.81 -2.68 0.44
N HIS A 100 -6.34 -3.68 1.16
CA HIS A 100 -7.72 -3.65 1.62
C HIS A 100 -7.96 -2.50 2.61
N GLY A 101 -6.99 -2.21 3.49
CA GLY A 101 -7.02 -1.03 4.35
C GLY A 101 -7.10 0.28 3.56
N TYR A 102 -6.35 0.40 2.46
CA TYR A 102 -6.44 1.56 1.57
C TYR A 102 -7.83 1.70 0.94
N TYR A 103 -8.41 0.60 0.46
CA TYR A 103 -9.78 0.61 -0.05
C TYR A 103 -10.77 1.12 1.00
N LYS A 104 -10.69 0.61 2.24
CA LYS A 104 -11.55 1.07 3.33
C LYS A 104 -11.36 2.56 3.65
N LEU A 105 -10.11 3.03 3.66
CA LEU A 105 -9.83 4.45 3.83
C LEU A 105 -10.37 5.31 2.68
N MET A 106 -10.50 4.77 1.47
CA MET A 106 -11.03 5.50 0.32
C MET A 106 -12.57 5.53 0.30
N THR A 107 -13.23 4.48 0.77
CA THR A 107 -14.67 4.27 0.57
C THR A 107 -15.51 4.58 1.80
N ASN A 108 -15.03 4.22 3.00
CA ASN A 108 -15.79 4.42 4.24
C ASN A 108 -15.65 5.85 4.75
N ASP A 109 -16.57 6.28 5.61
CA ASP A 109 -16.44 7.57 6.29
C ASP A 109 -15.18 7.61 7.14
N LEU A 110 -14.45 8.73 7.06
CA LEU A 110 -13.29 8.95 7.92
C LEU A 110 -13.76 9.04 9.37
N GLN A 111 -13.15 8.23 10.22
CA GLN A 111 -13.43 8.24 11.65
C GLN A 111 -12.48 9.22 12.33
N PRO A 112 -13.01 10.16 13.15
CA PRO A 112 -12.18 11.03 13.96
C PRO A 112 -11.33 10.23 14.93
N ILE A 113 -10.12 10.72 15.19
CA ILE A 113 -9.20 10.19 16.19
C ILE A 113 -8.97 11.22 17.29
N ASP A 114 -8.70 10.75 18.49
CA ASP A 114 -8.26 11.63 19.58
C ASP A 114 -6.88 12.20 19.27
N CYS A 115 -6.67 13.46 19.62
CA CYS A 115 -5.40 14.13 19.47
C CYS A 115 -5.12 15.05 20.66
N ASP A 116 -3.86 15.32 20.91
CA ASP A 116 -3.34 16.09 22.05
C ASP A 116 -3.24 17.60 21.80
N ILE A 117 -3.91 18.08 20.74
CA ILE A 117 -3.94 19.51 20.38
C ILE A 117 -5.33 20.11 20.54
N ASN A 118 -5.39 21.43 20.76
CA ASN A 118 -6.65 22.16 20.81
C ASN A 118 -7.24 22.36 19.42
N LEU A 119 -8.31 21.64 19.13
CA LEU A 119 -9.10 21.77 17.91
C LEU A 119 -10.10 22.94 18.02
N LYS A 120 -10.40 23.59 16.90
CA LYS A 120 -11.45 24.60 16.79
C LYS A 120 -12.82 23.95 16.87
N ARG A 121 -13.86 24.74 17.16
CA ARG A 121 -15.24 24.26 17.14
C ARG A 121 -15.59 23.55 15.80
N GLY A 122 -16.03 22.32 15.87
CA GLY A 122 -16.34 21.47 14.72
C GLY A 122 -15.10 21.10 13.87
N GLU A 123 -13.92 21.13 14.46
CA GLU A 123 -12.71 20.59 13.86
C GLU A 123 -12.47 19.18 14.41
N GLU A 124 -12.24 18.24 13.51
CA GLU A 124 -12.02 16.82 13.81
C GLU A 124 -10.68 16.38 13.22
N CYS A 125 -9.91 15.63 13.99
CA CYS A 125 -8.63 15.08 13.54
C CYS A 125 -8.82 13.69 12.96
N TYR A 126 -8.17 13.39 11.84
CA TYR A 126 -8.26 12.09 11.16
C TYR A 126 -6.92 11.37 11.04
N TYR A 127 -5.82 12.07 11.28
CA TYR A 127 -4.49 11.47 11.20
C TYR A 127 -3.51 12.25 12.04
N THR A 128 -2.60 11.52 12.69
CA THR A 128 -1.43 12.09 13.38
C THR A 128 -0.22 11.17 13.18
N SER A 129 0.97 11.78 13.09
CA SER A 129 2.22 11.05 12.90
C SER A 129 3.42 11.90 13.25
N PRO A 130 4.53 11.32 13.70
CA PRO A 130 5.82 11.98 13.61
C PRO A 130 6.06 12.47 12.18
N CYS A 131 6.72 13.60 12.04
CA CYS A 131 6.94 14.21 10.73
C CYS A 131 8.19 15.08 10.76
N VAL A 132 8.94 15.03 9.69
CA VAL A 132 10.03 15.97 9.40
C VAL A 132 9.52 16.96 8.36
N TRP A 133 9.52 18.23 8.71
CA TRP A 133 9.11 19.33 7.84
C TRP A 133 10.31 19.90 7.09
N ASN A 134 10.31 19.71 5.78
CA ASN A 134 11.34 20.28 4.90
C ASN A 134 10.73 21.33 3.98
N GLU A 135 11.56 22.27 3.52
CA GLU A 135 11.15 23.25 2.51
C GLU A 135 12.23 23.36 1.41
N PHE A 136 11.79 23.55 0.18
CA PHE A 136 12.70 23.85 -0.93
C PHE A 136 13.05 25.33 -0.93
N ARG A 137 14.34 25.67 -0.95
CA ARG A 137 14.78 27.07 -0.95
C ARG A 137 14.61 27.78 -2.30
N ARG A 138 14.59 27.02 -3.40
CA ARG A 138 14.21 27.53 -4.75
C ARG A 138 13.63 26.39 -5.57
N ILE A 139 12.50 26.61 -6.24
CA ILE A 139 11.93 25.68 -7.20
C ILE A 139 12.05 26.33 -8.58
N THR A 140 12.99 25.94 -9.39
CA THR A 140 13.13 26.50 -10.74
C THR A 140 13.17 25.46 -11.87
N LYS A 141 13.19 24.15 -11.64
CA LYS A 141 13.16 23.15 -12.72
C LYS A 141 12.40 21.89 -12.31
N GLY A 142 11.59 21.40 -13.24
CA GLY A 142 10.68 20.30 -13.04
C GLY A 142 11.33 18.96 -12.67
N VAL A 143 10.51 18.07 -12.13
CA VAL A 143 10.86 16.69 -11.80
C VAL A 143 10.71 15.83 -13.07
N GLN A 144 11.75 15.10 -13.45
CA GLN A 144 11.67 14.09 -14.51
C GLN A 144 11.23 12.77 -13.88
N TYR A 145 10.05 12.28 -14.27
CA TYR A 145 9.47 11.04 -13.78
C TYR A 145 9.83 9.90 -14.74
N ALA A 146 10.37 8.81 -14.20
CA ALA A 146 10.57 7.57 -14.94
C ALA A 146 9.79 6.45 -14.25
N GLY A 147 8.72 5.99 -14.90
CA GLY A 147 7.87 4.86 -14.50
C GLY A 147 6.43 5.02 -14.97
N PRO A 148 5.68 3.92 -15.15
CA PRO A 148 4.27 4.01 -15.48
C PRO A 148 3.51 4.62 -14.31
N GLN A 149 2.76 5.69 -14.58
CA GLN A 149 1.94 6.40 -13.61
C GLN A 149 0.48 6.36 -14.05
N VAL A 150 -0.41 6.04 -13.13
CA VAL A 150 -1.84 6.26 -13.31
C VAL A 150 -2.22 7.54 -12.55
N ARG A 151 -2.86 8.47 -13.25
CA ARG A 151 -3.35 9.72 -12.68
C ARG A 151 -4.85 9.64 -12.54
N ILE A 152 -5.34 9.55 -11.30
CA ILE A 152 -6.78 9.53 -11.02
C ILE A 152 -7.20 10.93 -10.60
N LYS A 153 -8.24 11.46 -11.29
CA LYS A 153 -8.86 12.72 -10.90
C LYS A 153 -9.83 12.47 -9.76
N ILE A 154 -9.56 13.02 -8.59
CA ILE A 154 -10.41 12.85 -7.40
C ILE A 154 -11.43 13.99 -7.29
N ALA A 155 -11.04 15.23 -7.68
CA ALA A 155 -11.93 16.39 -7.74
C ALA A 155 -11.46 17.42 -8.79
N LYS A 156 -12.19 18.52 -8.94
CA LYS A 156 -11.83 19.61 -9.85
C LYS A 156 -10.51 20.25 -9.40
N GLY A 157 -9.43 19.98 -10.15
CA GLY A 157 -8.07 20.48 -9.85
C GLY A 157 -7.20 19.57 -8.99
N VAL A 158 -7.76 18.54 -8.33
CA VAL A 158 -7.02 17.61 -7.47
C VAL A 158 -6.84 16.27 -8.19
N TYR A 159 -5.58 15.82 -8.26
CA TYR A 159 -5.22 14.58 -8.93
C TYR A 159 -4.41 13.70 -7.96
N TYR A 160 -4.83 12.46 -7.80
CA TYR A 160 -4.08 11.42 -7.12
C TYR A 160 -3.23 10.66 -8.13
N ARG A 161 -1.95 10.48 -7.84
CA ARG A 161 -1.04 9.70 -8.67
C ARG A 161 -0.63 8.45 -7.91
N ILE A 162 -0.89 7.31 -8.52
CA ILE A 162 -0.55 6.00 -7.99
C ILE A 162 0.55 5.41 -8.88
N GLY A 163 1.66 4.95 -8.30
CA GLY A 163 2.76 4.31 -9.02
C GLY A 163 4.00 4.12 -8.16
N GLN A 164 4.87 3.20 -8.57
CA GLN A 164 6.22 3.12 -7.98
C GLN A 164 7.07 4.26 -8.55
N TYR A 165 7.54 5.14 -7.66
CA TYR A 165 8.41 6.24 -8.04
C TYR A 165 9.88 5.83 -7.99
N ASN A 166 10.47 5.59 -9.14
CA ASN A 166 11.91 5.71 -9.31
C ASN A 166 12.23 7.09 -9.91
N GLY A 167 11.95 8.14 -9.15
CA GLY A 167 12.25 9.50 -9.55
C GLY A 167 13.71 9.84 -9.29
N ARG A 168 14.50 10.01 -10.34
CA ARG A 168 15.83 10.61 -10.21
C ARG A 168 15.67 12.12 -10.13
N ARG A 169 15.99 12.67 -8.99
CA ARG A 169 15.93 14.12 -8.72
C ARG A 169 17.00 14.83 -9.55
N ILE A 170 16.60 15.71 -10.45
CA ILE A 170 17.49 16.71 -11.05
C ILE A 170 17.15 18.03 -10.35
N THR A 171 17.88 18.39 -9.32
CA THR A 171 17.72 19.67 -8.64
C THR A 171 19.05 20.38 -8.50
N SER A 172 19.03 21.68 -8.74
CA SER A 172 20.04 22.64 -8.29
C SER A 172 19.66 23.27 -6.94
N ASP A 173 18.59 22.83 -6.30
CA ASP A 173 18.07 23.41 -5.06
C ASP A 173 18.11 22.39 -3.93
N GLU A 174 18.64 22.82 -2.78
CA GLU A 174 18.75 22.00 -1.58
C GLU A 174 17.42 21.96 -0.83
N MET A 175 16.91 20.74 -0.60
CA MET A 175 15.87 20.53 0.40
C MET A 175 16.47 20.78 1.78
N THR A 176 15.90 21.73 2.51
CA THR A 176 16.37 22.12 3.84
C THR A 176 15.41 21.57 4.87
N LEU A 177 15.93 20.81 5.83
CA LEU A 177 15.23 20.46 7.05
C LEU A 177 14.93 21.76 7.82
N ILE A 178 13.65 21.97 8.14
CA ILE A 178 13.19 23.15 8.87
C ILE A 178 12.92 22.80 10.33
N ASP A 179 12.23 21.65 10.56
CA ASP A 179 11.85 21.25 11.91
C ASP A 179 11.43 19.76 11.93
N GLU A 180 11.48 19.18 13.13
CA GLU A 180 10.94 17.85 13.41
C GLU A 180 9.84 17.96 14.46
N GLY A 181 8.78 17.18 14.33
CA GLY A 181 7.64 17.27 15.22
C GLY A 181 6.52 16.32 14.88
N GLN A 182 5.30 16.73 15.16
CA GLN A 182 4.09 15.95 14.95
C GLN A 182 3.18 16.66 13.96
N ILE A 183 2.66 15.90 12.99
CA ILE A 183 1.65 16.38 12.04
C ILE A 183 0.26 15.89 12.46
N TYR A 184 -0.75 16.75 12.23
CA TYR A 184 -2.17 16.45 12.41
C TYR A 184 -2.92 16.88 11.15
N ILE A 185 -3.77 15.99 10.64
CA ILE A 185 -4.66 16.29 9.51
C ILE A 185 -6.08 16.36 10.05
N THR A 186 -6.70 17.51 9.87
CA THR A 186 -8.08 17.77 10.31
C THR A 186 -9.00 18.03 9.11
N ASN A 187 -10.30 18.11 9.36
CA ASN A 187 -11.27 18.55 8.34
C ASN A 187 -11.15 20.04 7.95
N LYS A 188 -10.22 20.81 8.57
CA LYS A 188 -10.05 22.26 8.30
C LYS A 188 -8.65 22.65 7.88
N ARG A 189 -7.65 21.92 8.33
CA ARG A 189 -6.24 22.30 8.13
C ARG A 189 -5.27 21.15 8.39
N VAL A 190 -4.09 21.27 7.85
CA VAL A 190 -2.90 20.52 8.26
C VAL A 190 -2.18 21.32 9.32
N ILE A 191 -1.87 20.70 10.45
CA ILE A 191 -1.17 21.33 11.58
C ILE A 191 0.13 20.57 11.81
N PHE A 192 1.22 21.29 11.98
CA PHE A 192 2.50 20.76 12.38
C PHE A 192 2.93 21.40 13.68
N MET A 193 3.21 20.58 14.68
CA MET A 193 3.73 20.96 15.98
C MET A 193 5.20 20.59 16.03
N GLY A 194 6.06 21.57 15.80
CA GLY A 194 7.51 21.36 15.75
C GLY A 194 8.23 21.82 16.99
N ALA A 195 9.49 21.39 17.13
CA ALA A 195 10.34 21.79 18.25
C ALA A 195 10.70 23.30 18.23
N PHE A 196 10.83 23.88 17.02
CA PHE A 196 11.17 25.28 16.82
C PHE A 196 9.97 26.18 16.49
N GLY A 197 8.81 25.60 16.25
CA GLY A 197 7.58 26.35 16.02
C GLY A 197 6.47 25.59 15.32
N ASN A 198 5.27 26.10 15.51
CA ASN A 198 4.08 25.48 14.95
C ASN A 198 3.76 26.06 13.58
N LYS A 199 3.28 25.21 12.67
CA LYS A 199 2.83 25.60 11.33
C LYS A 199 1.41 25.12 11.09
N SER A 200 0.66 25.86 10.30
CA SER A 200 -0.70 25.47 9.93
C SER A 200 -0.96 25.87 8.48
N ILE A 201 -1.57 24.95 7.72
CA ILE A 201 -1.99 25.15 6.34
C ILE A 201 -3.48 24.84 6.29
N THR A 202 -4.32 25.82 6.03
CA THR A 202 -5.74 25.59 5.79
C THR A 202 -5.94 24.85 4.48
N LEU A 203 -6.95 23.98 4.40
CA LEU A 203 -7.14 23.10 3.25
C LEU A 203 -7.38 23.88 1.96
N ASP A 204 -8.05 25.02 2.03
CA ASP A 204 -8.30 25.94 0.90
C ASP A 204 -7.02 26.51 0.26
N LYS A 205 -5.91 26.51 0.99
CA LYS A 205 -4.60 26.99 0.51
C LYS A 205 -3.74 25.89 -0.11
N ILE A 206 -4.20 24.65 -0.13
CA ILE A 206 -3.49 23.53 -0.73
C ILE A 206 -3.92 23.44 -2.19
N PHE A 207 -2.95 23.62 -3.08
CA PHE A 207 -3.17 23.57 -4.52
C PHE A 207 -3.08 22.14 -5.06
N THR A 208 -2.05 21.38 -4.66
CA THR A 208 -1.86 19.98 -5.07
C THR A 208 -1.08 19.18 -4.03
N LEU A 209 -1.25 17.86 -4.08
CA LEU A 209 -0.50 16.89 -3.31
C LEU A 209 0.28 15.99 -4.26
N GLU A 210 1.54 15.73 -3.95
CA GLU A 210 2.37 14.79 -4.66
C GLU A 210 2.99 13.80 -3.67
N GLU A 211 2.72 12.49 -3.88
CA GLU A 211 3.32 11.43 -3.09
C GLU A 211 4.63 10.99 -3.71
N TYR A 212 5.66 10.86 -2.89
CA TYR A 212 6.98 10.31 -3.23
C TYR A 212 7.23 9.05 -2.40
N SER A 213 8.26 8.29 -2.73
CA SER A 213 8.60 7.07 -1.98
C SER A 213 8.97 7.32 -0.52
N ASP A 214 9.43 8.51 -0.19
CA ASP A 214 9.95 8.90 1.12
C ASP A 214 9.20 10.09 1.75
N GLY A 215 8.10 10.58 1.14
CA GLY A 215 7.37 11.71 1.69
C GLY A 215 6.23 12.22 0.82
N ILE A 216 5.59 13.28 1.28
CA ILE A 216 4.48 13.96 0.62
C ILE A 216 4.84 15.43 0.41
N TYR A 217 4.73 15.91 -0.81
CA TYR A 217 4.86 17.34 -1.12
C TYR A 217 3.48 17.98 -1.13
N ILE A 218 3.31 19.03 -0.33
CA ILE A 218 2.09 19.83 -0.27
C ILE A 218 2.34 21.14 -0.98
N GLN A 219 1.87 21.29 -2.20
CA GLN A 219 1.97 22.55 -2.92
C GLN A 219 0.91 23.52 -2.43
N LYS A 220 1.34 24.71 -2.00
CA LYS A 220 0.45 25.80 -1.58
C LYS A 220 0.29 26.83 -2.67
N GLU A 221 -0.85 27.53 -2.67
CA GLU A 221 -1.05 28.68 -3.56
C GLU A 221 -0.06 29.81 -3.27
N THR A 222 0.25 30.04 -2.00
CA THR A 222 1.14 31.12 -1.55
C THR A 222 2.09 30.64 -0.46
N GLY A 223 3.29 31.22 -0.44
CA GLY A 223 4.32 30.90 0.54
C GLY A 223 5.08 29.61 0.21
N LYS A 224 5.92 29.18 1.13
CA LYS A 224 6.76 28.00 0.98
C LYS A 224 5.93 26.72 1.10
N SER A 225 6.08 25.83 0.16
CA SER A 225 5.44 24.53 0.10
C SER A 225 6.29 23.49 0.84
N PRO A 226 5.73 22.76 1.81
CA PRO A 226 6.48 21.78 2.57
C PRO A 226 6.60 20.47 1.82
N TYR A 227 7.70 19.80 2.12
CA TYR A 227 7.90 18.38 1.89
C TYR A 227 7.93 17.65 3.24
N LEU A 228 7.00 16.73 3.44
CA LEU A 228 6.79 16.00 4.68
C LEU A 228 7.36 14.59 4.54
N ASN A 229 8.31 14.21 5.37
CA ASN A 229 8.83 12.86 5.42
C ASN A 229 8.88 12.30 6.85
N GLY A 230 9.29 11.03 7.01
CA GLY A 230 9.25 10.37 8.31
C GLY A 230 7.85 10.02 8.80
N LEU A 231 6.85 10.04 7.91
CA LEU A 231 5.46 9.75 8.23
C LEU A 231 5.24 8.26 8.48
N THR A 232 4.54 7.93 9.56
CA THR A 232 4.03 6.58 9.80
C THR A 232 2.84 6.33 8.87
N TYR A 233 2.87 5.22 8.10
CA TYR A 233 1.83 4.91 7.11
C TYR A 233 1.57 6.08 6.13
N GLN A 234 2.62 6.54 5.47
CA GLN A 234 2.59 7.69 4.55
C GLN A 234 1.43 7.64 3.55
N ARG A 235 1.12 6.47 2.98
CA ARG A 235 0.00 6.32 2.05
C ARG A 235 -1.34 6.60 2.71
N ASN A 236 -1.56 6.18 3.96
CA ASN A 236 -2.77 6.54 4.71
C ASN A 236 -2.88 8.05 4.88
N CYS A 237 -1.77 8.71 5.24
CA CYS A 237 -1.70 10.17 5.33
C CYS A 237 -2.16 10.84 4.03
N ASN A 238 -1.64 10.39 2.90
CA ASN A 238 -1.97 10.94 1.59
C ASN A 238 -3.44 10.71 1.21
N ILE A 239 -3.98 9.50 1.44
CA ILE A 239 -5.39 9.18 1.21
C ILE A 239 -6.30 10.07 2.07
N ILE A 240 -6.02 10.16 3.38
CA ILE A 240 -6.82 10.96 4.30
C ILE A 240 -6.77 12.44 3.91
N LEU A 241 -5.57 12.96 3.63
CA LEU A 241 -5.41 14.36 3.23
C LEU A 241 -6.15 14.65 1.91
N SER A 242 -6.08 13.75 0.93
CA SER A 242 -6.82 13.86 -0.32
C SER A 242 -8.33 13.86 -0.09
N ARG A 243 -8.84 13.08 0.84
CA ARG A 243 -10.28 13.02 1.16
C ARG A 243 -10.79 14.26 1.89
N VAL A 244 -10.02 14.79 2.84
CA VAL A 244 -10.45 16.03 3.55
C VAL A 244 -10.39 17.27 2.64
N LEU A 245 -9.54 17.26 1.60
CA LEU A 245 -9.51 18.29 0.57
C LEU A 245 -10.72 18.26 -0.37
N ASN A 246 -11.46 17.15 -0.41
CA ASN A 246 -12.58 16.93 -1.35
C ASN A 246 -13.94 16.95 -0.65
N LYS A 247 -13.99 17.19 0.64
CA LYS A 247 -15.25 17.45 1.38
C LYS A 247 -15.62 18.92 1.24
#